data_379b0b4f8417bed8f9d931739b5b1469
#
_entry.id   379b0b4f8417bed8f9d931739b5b1469
#
_cell.length_a   1.000
_cell.length_b   1.000
_cell.length_c   1.000
_cell.angle_alpha   90.00
_cell.angle_beta   90.00
_cell.angle_gamma   90.00
#
_symmetry.space_group_name_H-M   'P 1'
#
loop_
_entity.id
_entity.type
_entity.pdbx_description
1 polymer ?
#
loop_
_entity_poly.entity_id
_entity_poly.type
_entity_poly.pdbx_seq_one_letter_code
_entity_poly.pdbx_strand_id
1 'polypeptide(L)'
;MRFFKTLLILVFLIPLQSAYSFTAGDIPIQDEGRIKPLDTYARNYLLAFYGKRSIPELDLSATDWLLDLILDPAKGKNQKIFNIRNPEVVSSIFLDWSTDHKYSFNQVLPGLRKQTSLLKLIDDKPANIRTVFEKQLEEFEGSDEY
;
A
#
# COMPACT_ATOMS: atom_id res chain seq x y z
N MET A 1 12.21 59.43 -7.79
CA MET A 1 11.63 58.66 -6.67
C MET A 1 10.20 58.17 -6.88
N ARG A 2 9.35 58.77 -7.69
CA ARG A 2 7.96 58.29 -7.93
C ARG A 2 7.92 57.03 -8.77
N PHE A 3 8.77 56.90 -9.79
CA PHE A 3 8.82 55.67 -10.65
C PHE A 3 9.30 54.44 -9.90
N PHE A 4 10.15 54.54 -8.91
CA PHE A 4 10.64 53.44 -8.12
C PHE A 4 9.55 52.88 -7.19
N LYS A 5 8.68 53.72 -6.66
CA LYS A 5 7.54 53.29 -5.83
C LYS A 5 6.46 52.57 -6.65
N THR A 6 6.17 53.03 -7.88
CA THR A 6 5.22 52.36 -8.79
C THR A 6 5.73 51.02 -9.30
N LEU A 7 7.03 50.90 -9.55
CA LEU A 7 7.65 49.65 -9.94
C LEU A 7 7.58 48.61 -8.81
N LEU A 8 7.80 49.04 -7.54
CA LEU A 8 7.73 48.15 -6.37
C LEU A 8 6.31 47.62 -6.14
N ILE A 9 5.28 48.42 -6.39
CA ILE A 9 3.88 48.01 -6.26
C ILE A 9 3.50 47.02 -7.38
N LEU A 10 4.04 47.18 -8.59
CA LEU A 10 3.75 46.26 -9.71
C LEU A 10 4.34 44.85 -9.49
N VAL A 11 5.50 44.74 -8.83
CA VAL A 11 6.12 43.47 -8.48
C VAL A 11 5.29 42.71 -7.42
N PHE A 12 4.60 43.42 -6.53
CA PHE A 12 3.74 42.79 -5.49
C PHE A 12 2.39 42.32 -6.02
N LEU A 13 2.01 42.69 -7.24
CA LEU A 13 0.76 42.25 -7.89
C LEU A 13 0.91 41.00 -8.77
N ILE A 14 2.10 40.41 -8.84
CA ILE A 14 2.25 39.12 -9.52
C ILE A 14 1.57 38.06 -8.63
N PRO A 15 0.39 37.53 -9.01
CA PRO A 15 -0.19 36.44 -8.23
C PRO A 15 0.78 35.29 -8.26
N LEU A 16 1.21 34.80 -7.09
CA LEU A 16 1.86 33.49 -6.96
C LEU A 16 0.81 32.47 -7.39
N GLN A 17 0.73 32.18 -8.68
CA GLN A 17 -0.05 31.07 -9.18
C GLN A 17 0.67 29.82 -8.69
N SER A 18 0.18 29.25 -7.60
CA SER A 18 0.53 27.90 -7.22
C SER A 18 0.08 27.00 -8.37
N ALA A 19 1.02 26.61 -9.23
CA ALA A 19 0.76 25.62 -10.25
C ALA A 19 0.40 24.32 -9.51
N TYR A 20 -0.90 24.02 -9.44
CA TYR A 20 -1.34 22.70 -8.99
C TYR A 20 -0.81 21.68 -10.00
N SER A 21 0.25 20.98 -9.64
CA SER A 21 0.75 19.86 -10.42
C SER A 21 -0.14 18.67 -10.12
N PHE A 22 -0.94 18.26 -11.09
CA PHE A 22 -1.66 16.99 -11.01
C PHE A 22 -0.65 15.84 -10.99
N THR A 23 -0.76 14.98 -10.00
CA THR A 23 0.11 13.81 -9.83
C THR A 23 -0.72 12.54 -10.01
N ALA A 24 -0.05 11.40 -10.21
CA ALA A 24 -0.73 10.11 -10.25
C ALA A 24 -1.52 9.83 -8.97
N GLY A 25 -1.05 10.35 -7.83
CA GLY A 25 -1.75 10.23 -6.55
C GLY A 25 -3.13 10.90 -6.51
N ASP A 26 -3.39 11.89 -7.38
CA ASP A 26 -4.65 12.64 -7.44
C ASP A 26 -5.73 11.93 -8.29
N ILE A 27 -5.37 10.83 -8.98
CA ILE A 27 -6.32 10.05 -9.78
C ILE A 27 -7.45 9.56 -8.88
N PRO A 28 -8.72 9.89 -9.19
CA PRO A 28 -9.86 9.39 -8.41
C PRO A 28 -10.10 7.92 -8.71
N ILE A 29 -10.21 7.12 -7.65
CA ILE A 29 -10.59 5.70 -7.74
C ILE A 29 -11.82 5.44 -6.89
N GLN A 30 -12.61 4.46 -7.28
CA GLN A 30 -13.73 3.98 -6.46
C GLN A 30 -13.27 2.80 -5.62
N ASP A 31 -13.44 2.92 -4.30
CA ASP A 31 -13.09 1.91 -3.32
C ASP A 31 -14.18 1.87 -2.24
N GLU A 32 -14.74 0.67 -1.97
CA GLU A 32 -15.84 0.46 -1.03
C GLU A 32 -17.03 1.43 -1.21
N GLY A 33 -17.39 1.73 -2.46
CA GLY A 33 -18.48 2.65 -2.79
C GLY A 33 -18.17 4.13 -2.59
N ARG A 34 -16.93 4.50 -2.29
CA ARG A 34 -16.47 5.89 -2.13
C ARG A 34 -15.41 6.24 -3.17
N ILE A 35 -15.40 7.50 -3.60
CA ILE A 35 -14.33 8.02 -4.45
C ILE A 35 -13.23 8.56 -3.55
N LYS A 36 -12.01 8.06 -3.75
CA LYS A 36 -10.80 8.45 -3.00
C LYS A 36 -9.67 8.78 -3.99
N PRO A 37 -8.71 9.65 -3.65
CA PRO A 37 -7.46 9.77 -4.39
C PRO A 37 -6.67 8.45 -4.36
N LEU A 38 -5.98 8.13 -5.46
CA LEU A 38 -5.11 6.95 -5.56
C LEU A 38 -4.06 6.90 -4.43
N ASP A 39 -3.51 8.06 -4.04
CA ASP A 39 -2.57 8.15 -2.92
C ASP A 39 -3.19 7.68 -1.59
N THR A 40 -4.44 8.04 -1.33
CA THR A 40 -5.14 7.59 -0.12
C THR A 40 -5.35 6.08 -0.12
N TYR A 41 -5.76 5.54 -1.25
CA TYR A 41 -5.91 4.09 -1.45
C TYR A 41 -4.59 3.36 -1.21
N ALA A 42 -3.54 3.76 -1.93
CA ALA A 42 -2.22 3.15 -1.83
C ALA A 42 -1.66 3.19 -0.39
N ARG A 43 -1.82 4.31 0.33
CA ARG A 43 -1.38 4.45 1.73
C ARG A 43 -2.12 3.52 2.67
N ASN A 44 -3.42 3.30 2.45
CA ASN A 44 -4.21 2.42 3.30
C ASN A 44 -3.79 0.96 3.13
N TYR A 45 -3.62 0.51 1.88
CA TYR A 45 -3.15 -0.84 1.60
C TYR A 45 -1.71 -1.07 2.08
N LEU A 46 -0.82 -0.13 1.82
CA LEU A 46 0.56 -0.25 2.28
C LEU A 46 0.63 -0.25 3.82
N LEU A 47 -0.23 0.51 4.50
CA LEU A 47 -0.33 0.49 5.95
C LEU A 47 -0.78 -0.89 6.48
N ALA A 48 -1.76 -1.52 5.81
CA ALA A 48 -2.25 -2.85 6.18
C ALA A 48 -1.13 -3.91 6.04
N PHE A 49 -0.43 -3.96 4.93
CA PHE A 49 0.57 -5.00 4.66
C PHE A 49 1.93 -4.74 5.30
N TYR A 50 2.40 -3.50 5.22
CA TYR A 50 3.74 -3.11 5.62
C TYR A 50 3.80 -2.48 7.02
N GLY A 51 2.67 -1.96 7.51
CA GLY A 51 2.58 -1.24 8.78
C GLY A 51 3.04 0.22 8.71
N LYS A 52 3.32 0.76 7.52
CA LYS A 52 3.71 2.15 7.28
C LYS A 52 3.03 2.66 6.00
N ARG A 53 2.97 3.99 5.83
CA ARG A 53 2.38 4.65 4.66
C ARG A 53 3.37 5.02 3.55
N SER A 54 4.59 4.51 3.64
CA SER A 54 5.68 4.61 2.66
C SER A 54 6.68 3.52 2.94
N ILE A 55 7.60 3.24 2.02
CA ILE A 55 8.70 2.29 2.20
C ILE A 55 10.03 3.08 2.29
N PRO A 56 10.40 3.56 3.48
CA PRO A 56 11.55 4.44 3.64
C PRO A 56 12.86 3.78 3.20
N GLU A 57 12.98 2.47 3.37
CA GLU A 57 14.17 1.69 3.01
C GLU A 57 14.44 1.68 1.49
N LEU A 58 13.41 1.97 0.67
CA LEU A 58 13.50 2.06 -0.78
C LEU A 58 13.28 3.49 -1.30
N ASP A 59 13.12 4.47 -0.40
CA ASP A 59 12.72 5.85 -0.71
C ASP A 59 11.46 5.89 -1.61
N LEU A 60 10.49 5.01 -1.32
CA LEU A 60 9.33 4.77 -2.17
C LEU A 60 8.06 5.23 -1.47
N SER A 61 7.27 6.08 -2.14
CA SER A 61 5.94 6.46 -1.69
C SER A 61 4.95 5.31 -1.86
N ALA A 62 3.79 5.36 -1.18
CA ALA A 62 2.75 4.37 -1.37
C ALA A 62 2.20 4.38 -2.81
N THR A 63 2.05 5.57 -3.40
CA THR A 63 1.59 5.71 -4.79
C THR A 63 2.59 5.08 -5.77
N ASP A 64 3.89 5.36 -5.59
CA ASP A 64 4.92 4.78 -6.47
C ASP A 64 5.00 3.26 -6.32
N TRP A 65 4.88 2.75 -5.08
CA TRP A 65 4.77 1.32 -4.84
C TRP A 65 3.60 0.68 -5.60
N LEU A 66 2.41 1.29 -5.51
CA LEU A 66 1.21 0.77 -6.20
C LEU A 66 1.36 0.86 -7.71
N LEU A 67 1.97 1.94 -8.23
CA LEU A 67 2.26 2.07 -9.66
C LEU A 67 3.29 1.04 -10.12
N ASP A 68 4.35 0.77 -9.33
CA ASP A 68 5.28 -0.32 -9.61
C ASP A 68 4.55 -1.67 -9.71
N LEU A 69 3.61 -1.93 -8.79
CA LEU A 69 2.86 -3.18 -8.80
C LEU A 69 1.98 -3.35 -10.05
N ILE A 70 1.39 -2.25 -10.55
CA ILE A 70 0.49 -2.26 -11.72
C ILE A 70 1.27 -2.21 -13.04
N LEU A 71 2.27 -1.34 -13.14
CA LEU A 71 2.98 -1.05 -14.39
C LEU A 71 4.20 -1.94 -14.61
N ASP A 72 4.87 -2.35 -13.52
CA ASP A 72 6.01 -3.29 -13.53
C ASP A 72 5.80 -4.37 -12.46
N PRO A 73 4.89 -5.34 -12.71
CA PRO A 73 4.59 -6.39 -11.75
C PRO A 73 5.80 -7.24 -11.34
N ALA A 74 6.81 -7.34 -12.20
CA ALA A 74 8.03 -8.08 -11.89
C ALA A 74 8.82 -7.39 -10.77
N LYS A 75 8.92 -6.06 -10.82
CA LYS A 75 9.54 -5.23 -9.78
C LYS A 75 8.65 -5.18 -8.53
N GLY A 76 7.38 -4.82 -8.69
CA GLY A 76 6.43 -4.63 -7.58
C GLY A 76 6.27 -5.88 -6.70
N LYS A 77 6.12 -7.06 -7.32
CA LYS A 77 5.94 -8.34 -6.61
C LYS A 77 7.20 -8.82 -5.87
N ASN A 78 8.37 -8.31 -6.18
CA ASN A 78 9.61 -8.64 -5.49
C ASN A 78 9.88 -7.73 -4.28
N GLN A 79 9.15 -6.62 -4.12
CA GLN A 79 9.31 -5.73 -2.99
C GLN A 79 8.81 -6.42 -1.71
N LYS A 80 9.60 -6.35 -0.63
CA LYS A 80 9.28 -6.97 0.66
C LYS A 80 8.34 -6.09 1.46
N ILE A 81 7.05 -6.17 1.20
CA ILE A 81 6.02 -5.34 1.83
C ILE A 81 5.18 -6.06 2.89
N PHE A 82 5.14 -7.39 2.88
CA PHE A 82 4.36 -8.15 3.86
C PHE A 82 5.13 -8.27 5.17
N ASN A 83 4.63 -7.60 6.21
CA ASN A 83 5.23 -7.64 7.54
C ASN A 83 4.54 -8.71 8.39
N ILE A 84 5.05 -9.95 8.33
CA ILE A 84 4.47 -11.10 9.03
C ILE A 84 5.31 -11.43 10.26
N ARG A 85 4.76 -11.15 11.44
CA ARG A 85 5.42 -11.34 12.74
C ARG A 85 5.00 -12.59 13.49
N ASN A 86 4.00 -13.30 13.00
CA ASN A 86 3.54 -14.54 13.62
C ASN A 86 4.25 -15.73 12.98
N PRO A 87 5.08 -16.48 13.75
CA PRO A 87 5.79 -17.65 13.22
C PRO A 87 4.86 -18.76 12.72
N GLU A 88 3.66 -18.89 13.28
CA GLU A 88 2.67 -19.87 12.83
C GLU A 88 2.17 -19.56 11.41
N VAL A 89 1.93 -18.26 11.10
CA VAL A 89 1.55 -17.82 9.76
C VAL A 89 2.68 -18.12 8.78
N VAL A 90 3.92 -17.74 9.11
CA VAL A 90 5.10 -18.00 8.27
C VAL A 90 5.25 -19.49 7.98
N SER A 91 5.12 -20.34 9.01
CA SER A 91 5.21 -21.79 8.87
C SER A 91 4.07 -22.36 8.03
N SER A 92 2.83 -21.86 8.19
CA SER A 92 1.66 -22.34 7.47
C SER A 92 1.74 -22.10 5.96
N ILE A 93 2.42 -21.05 5.54
CA ILE A 93 2.65 -20.72 4.12
C ILE A 93 4.02 -21.20 3.60
N PHE A 94 4.66 -22.11 4.35
CA PHE A 94 5.93 -22.75 3.98
C PHE A 94 7.08 -21.76 3.74
N LEU A 95 7.14 -20.68 4.50
CA LEU A 95 8.24 -19.73 4.45
C LEU A 95 9.21 -19.94 5.61
N ASP A 96 10.46 -19.64 5.36
CA ASP A 96 11.49 -19.58 6.40
C ASP A 96 11.34 -18.30 7.22
N TRP A 97 11.59 -18.42 8.52
CA TRP A 97 11.55 -17.27 9.41
C TRP A 97 12.63 -16.24 9.06
N SER A 98 12.22 -15.02 8.74
CA SER A 98 13.13 -13.91 8.46
C SER A 98 13.26 -12.98 9.66
N THR A 99 14.47 -12.54 9.97
CA THR A 99 14.76 -11.63 11.09
C THR A 99 14.16 -10.24 10.89
N ASP A 100 13.97 -9.82 9.64
CA ASP A 100 13.32 -8.56 9.30
C ASP A 100 11.79 -8.68 9.22
N HIS A 101 11.25 -9.90 9.34
CA HIS A 101 9.82 -10.23 9.26
C HIS A 101 9.13 -9.74 7.98
N LYS A 102 9.91 -9.45 6.94
CA LYS A 102 9.42 -8.88 5.69
C LYS A 102 9.55 -9.88 4.54
N TYR A 103 8.45 -10.03 3.82
CA TYR A 103 8.34 -10.98 2.73
C TYR A 103 7.80 -10.28 1.49
N SER A 104 8.15 -10.78 0.33
CA SER A 104 7.64 -10.29 -0.96
C SER A 104 6.39 -11.07 -1.37
N PHE A 105 5.59 -10.51 -2.27
CA PHE A 105 4.42 -11.18 -2.84
C PHE A 105 4.81 -12.53 -3.49
N ASN A 106 5.92 -12.57 -4.22
CA ASN A 106 6.39 -13.80 -4.86
C ASN A 106 6.75 -14.90 -3.86
N GLN A 107 7.16 -14.55 -2.64
CA GLN A 107 7.41 -15.52 -1.57
C GLN A 107 6.10 -16.02 -0.94
N VAL A 108 5.17 -15.11 -0.66
CA VAL A 108 3.93 -15.42 0.08
C VAL A 108 2.91 -16.17 -0.77
N LEU A 109 2.72 -15.76 -2.03
CA LEU A 109 1.66 -16.28 -2.90
C LEU A 109 1.66 -17.81 -3.10
N PRO A 110 2.81 -18.50 -3.32
CA PRO A 110 2.80 -19.96 -3.48
C PRO A 110 2.29 -20.71 -2.25
N GLY A 111 2.59 -20.18 -1.05
CA GLY A 111 2.11 -20.74 0.21
C GLY A 111 0.61 -20.53 0.39
N LEU A 112 0.11 -19.32 0.15
CA LEU A 112 -1.31 -19.01 0.22
C LEU A 112 -2.15 -19.90 -0.71
N ARG A 113 -1.72 -20.08 -1.96
CA ARG A 113 -2.41 -20.97 -2.91
C ARG A 113 -2.56 -22.40 -2.43
N LYS A 114 -1.59 -22.90 -1.65
CA LYS A 114 -1.68 -24.24 -1.05
C LYS A 114 -2.67 -24.30 0.13
N GLN A 115 -2.95 -23.15 0.74
CA GLN A 115 -3.84 -23.04 1.90
C GLN A 115 -5.29 -22.70 1.53
N THR A 116 -5.66 -22.69 0.25
CA THR A 116 -7.00 -22.31 -0.23
C THR A 116 -8.14 -23.06 0.50
N SER A 117 -7.94 -24.34 0.83
CA SER A 117 -8.93 -25.13 1.59
C SER A 117 -9.06 -24.66 3.04
N LEU A 118 -7.95 -24.28 3.67
CA LEU A 118 -7.94 -23.75 5.03
C LEU A 118 -8.59 -22.36 5.08
N LEU A 119 -8.30 -21.52 4.09
CA LEU A 119 -8.88 -20.18 3.98
C LEU A 119 -10.41 -20.23 3.85
N LYS A 120 -10.95 -21.13 3.05
CA LYS A 120 -12.42 -21.35 2.96
C LYS A 120 -13.04 -21.75 4.31
N LEU A 121 -12.34 -22.60 5.08
CA LEU A 121 -12.81 -22.99 6.42
C LEU A 121 -12.78 -21.82 7.42
N ILE A 122 -11.85 -20.87 7.25
CA ILE A 122 -11.74 -19.68 8.09
C ILE A 122 -12.84 -18.68 7.75
N ASP A 123 -13.15 -18.51 6.46
CA ASP A 123 -14.18 -17.59 5.98
C ASP A 123 -15.57 -17.99 6.51
N ASP A 124 -15.84 -19.28 6.64
CA ASP A 124 -17.07 -19.80 7.25
C ASP A 124 -17.18 -19.55 8.77
N LYS A 125 -16.10 -19.11 9.45
CA LYS A 125 -16.12 -18.81 10.89
C LYS A 125 -16.53 -17.37 11.18
N PRO A 126 -17.39 -17.11 12.17
CA PRO A 126 -17.67 -15.77 12.65
C PRO A 126 -16.41 -15.03 13.10
N ALA A 127 -16.25 -13.75 12.69
CA ALA A 127 -15.04 -12.95 12.91
C ALA A 127 -14.63 -12.83 14.41
N ASN A 128 -15.58 -12.92 15.34
CA ASN A 128 -15.35 -12.83 16.78
C ASN A 128 -14.67 -14.05 17.40
N ILE A 129 -14.70 -15.21 16.71
CA ILE A 129 -14.08 -16.46 17.18
C ILE A 129 -12.84 -16.85 16.39
N ARG A 130 -12.44 -16.05 15.40
CA ARG A 130 -11.21 -16.27 14.63
C ARG A 130 -9.98 -15.96 15.49
N THR A 131 -8.99 -16.85 15.41
CA THR A 131 -7.69 -16.65 16.06
C THR A 131 -6.90 -15.53 15.41
N VAL A 132 -5.82 -15.04 16.04
CA VAL A 132 -4.90 -14.06 15.46
C VAL A 132 -4.31 -14.56 14.14
N PHE A 133 -3.98 -15.85 14.08
CA PHE A 133 -3.51 -16.54 12.88
C PHE A 133 -4.53 -16.48 11.73
N GLU A 134 -5.78 -16.85 12.01
CA GLU A 134 -6.87 -16.87 11.02
C GLU A 134 -7.17 -15.45 10.49
N LYS A 135 -7.16 -14.44 11.35
CA LYS A 135 -7.35 -13.03 10.95
C LYS A 135 -6.24 -12.52 10.02
N GLN A 136 -4.99 -12.90 10.30
CA GLN A 136 -3.87 -12.51 9.43
C GLN A 136 -3.92 -13.22 8.08
N LEU A 137 -4.36 -14.48 8.01
CA LEU A 137 -4.54 -15.18 6.74
C LEU A 137 -5.63 -14.54 5.88
N GLU A 138 -6.77 -14.17 6.48
CA GLU A 138 -7.87 -13.48 5.80
C GLU A 138 -7.43 -12.12 5.21
N GLU A 139 -6.63 -11.36 5.96
CA GLU A 139 -6.07 -10.09 5.50
C GLU A 139 -5.21 -10.25 4.24
N PHE A 140 -4.50 -11.39 4.11
CA PHE A 140 -3.73 -11.71 2.91
C PHE A 140 -4.60 -12.13 1.72
N GLU A 141 -5.69 -12.88 1.94
CA GLU A 141 -6.59 -13.33 0.88
C GLU A 141 -7.38 -12.16 0.27
N GLY A 142 -7.90 -11.27 1.09
CA GLY A 142 -8.65 -10.08 0.62
C GLY A 142 -7.85 -9.14 -0.27
N SER A 143 -6.52 -9.33 -0.37
CA SER A 143 -5.64 -8.57 -1.26
C SER A 143 -5.54 -9.15 -2.67
N ASP A 144 -6.04 -10.37 -2.93
CA ASP A 144 -5.92 -11.07 -4.22
C ASP A 144 -7.17 -10.93 -5.12
N GLU A 145 -8.26 -10.32 -4.64
CA GLU A 145 -9.53 -10.20 -5.40
C GLU A 145 -9.66 -8.92 -6.24
N TYR A 146 -8.57 -8.17 -6.47
CA TYR A 146 -8.60 -6.96 -7.32
C TYR A 146 -7.58 -6.99 -8.44
#